data_a4b3299b36d50490a918f907f722b648
#
_entry.id   a4b3299b36d50490a918f907f722b648
#
_cell.length_a   1.000
_cell.length_b   1.000
_cell.length_c   1.000
_cell.angle_alpha   90.00
_cell.angle_beta   90.00
_cell.angle_gamma   90.00
#
_symmetry.space_group_name_H-M   'P 1'
#
loop_
_entity.id
_entity.type
_entity.pdbx_description
1 polymer ?
#
loop_
_entity_poly.entity_id
_entity_poly.type
_entity_poly.pdbx_seq_one_letter_code
_entity_poly.pdbx_strand_id
1 'polypeptide(L)'
;MIQRTLLYIFIFLTSSVYAKAENLECISIQNKTGSIKMTAINYGARIPALIVNGTDIVLGFDTLQHYIEHRQNFGAIVGRYIGRILGGNLVIDGKHYKLQTGSNGDCSHGGTPSFSQRFFNIENHTDSSVVMRYISPDGENGFPGELNLAVTYTLTDNALRIDYAATTTKPTVLNPSNHTFFNLSGNLSKNILDEELWIDADSIALYNDKKRVTGELGDVTNTPFDFRTQKKIGKHINEENAQLHVTKGYDHCYQLKNKGSLETPVARLHDSSTGITMEVYTTEPAMQIYTANGHNGTIKGKNGQSYPKQNAICFETMHFPDSPNKPHWPSTLLKPGETFRSTTIFRFPSAE
;
A
#
# COMPACT_ATOMS: atom_id res chain seq x y z
N MET A 1 -15.83 10.04 -44.34
CA MET A 1 -15.61 10.92 -43.16
C MET A 1 -15.37 10.16 -41.85
N ILE A 2 -15.88 8.95 -41.69
CA ILE A 2 -15.75 8.16 -40.45
C ILE A 2 -14.30 7.58 -40.22
N GLN A 3 -13.57 7.26 -41.29
CA GLN A 3 -12.25 6.65 -41.18
C GLN A 3 -11.14 7.62 -40.72
N ARG A 4 -11.26 8.93 -40.94
CA ARG A 4 -10.24 9.92 -40.49
C ARG A 4 -10.38 10.28 -39.02
N THR A 5 -11.58 10.20 -38.44
CA THR A 5 -11.79 10.53 -37.01
C THR A 5 -11.26 9.42 -36.08
N LEU A 6 -11.38 8.16 -36.50
CA LEU A 6 -10.83 7.01 -35.74
C LEU A 6 -9.27 7.01 -35.72
N LEU A 7 -8.62 7.44 -36.80
CA LEU A 7 -7.16 7.51 -36.89
C LEU A 7 -6.58 8.58 -35.95
N TYR A 8 -7.27 9.70 -35.77
CA TYR A 8 -6.83 10.77 -34.84
C TYR A 8 -6.96 10.37 -33.37
N ILE A 9 -8.02 9.61 -32.99
CA ILE A 9 -8.21 9.12 -31.63
C ILE A 9 -7.14 8.08 -31.24
N PHE A 10 -6.73 7.22 -32.18
CA PHE A 10 -5.69 6.23 -31.96
C PHE A 10 -4.29 6.85 -31.82
N ILE A 11 -3.98 7.89 -32.62
CA ILE A 11 -2.69 8.61 -32.55
C ILE A 11 -2.60 9.43 -31.26
N PHE A 12 -3.69 10.01 -30.76
CA PHE A 12 -3.71 10.75 -29.50
C PHE A 12 -3.53 9.85 -28.28
N LEU A 13 -4.14 8.65 -28.27
CA LEU A 13 -3.95 7.65 -27.21
C LEU A 13 -2.54 7.08 -27.17
N THR A 14 -1.98 6.76 -28.32
CA THR A 14 -0.59 6.26 -28.41
C THR A 14 0.43 7.33 -28.03
N SER A 15 0.27 8.58 -28.49
CA SER A 15 1.18 9.67 -28.13
C SER A 15 1.15 10.01 -26.65
N SER A 16 -0.01 9.93 -25.98
CA SER A 16 -0.09 10.17 -24.52
C SER A 16 0.54 9.07 -23.69
N VAL A 17 0.52 7.83 -24.14
CA VAL A 17 1.18 6.70 -23.48
C VAL A 17 2.69 6.76 -23.69
N TYR A 18 3.15 7.06 -24.91
CA TYR A 18 4.59 7.24 -25.20
C TYR A 18 5.18 8.43 -24.43
N ALA A 19 4.51 9.59 -24.41
CA ALA A 19 4.96 10.76 -23.65
C ALA A 19 5.03 10.51 -22.13
N LYS A 20 4.21 9.60 -21.59
CA LYS A 20 4.32 9.17 -20.18
C LYS A 20 5.51 8.25 -19.93
N ALA A 21 5.87 7.39 -20.87
CA ALA A 21 7.00 6.48 -20.74
C ALA A 21 8.34 7.21 -20.73
N GLU A 22 8.46 8.33 -21.46
CA GLU A 22 9.68 9.16 -21.53
C GLU A 22 10.05 9.81 -20.18
N ASN A 23 9.11 9.94 -19.25
CA ASN A 23 9.33 10.52 -17.92
C ASN A 23 9.54 9.46 -16.82
N LEU A 24 9.60 8.17 -17.17
CA LEU A 24 9.87 7.11 -16.21
C LEU A 24 11.33 7.08 -15.81
N GLU A 25 11.58 7.29 -14.53
CA GLU A 25 12.90 7.22 -13.92
C GLU A 25 12.96 6.07 -12.92
N CYS A 26 14.11 5.40 -12.88
CA CYS A 26 14.37 4.23 -12.04
C CYS A 26 15.68 4.45 -11.27
N ILE A 27 15.61 4.27 -9.96
CA ILE A 27 16.76 4.37 -9.05
C ILE A 27 16.91 3.04 -8.32
N SER A 28 18.13 2.51 -8.30
CA SER A 28 18.48 1.34 -7.48
C SER A 28 19.36 1.79 -6.33
N ILE A 29 18.99 1.36 -5.12
CA ILE A 29 19.73 1.59 -3.88
C ILE A 29 20.04 0.26 -3.20
N GLN A 30 21.09 0.23 -2.39
CA GLN A 30 21.46 -0.95 -1.60
C GLN A 30 21.98 -0.56 -0.23
N ASN A 31 21.87 -1.47 0.74
CA ASN A 31 22.50 -1.29 2.03
C ASN A 31 24.03 -1.50 1.92
N LYS A 32 24.77 -1.15 2.98
CA LYS A 32 26.24 -1.19 2.99
C LYS A 32 26.82 -2.57 2.65
N THR A 33 26.16 -3.65 3.00
CA THR A 33 26.61 -5.03 2.75
C THR A 33 26.16 -5.57 1.40
N GLY A 34 25.21 -4.92 0.73
CA GLY A 34 24.57 -5.41 -0.50
C GLY A 34 23.59 -6.57 -0.27
N SER A 35 23.30 -6.92 0.98
CA SER A 35 22.33 -7.97 1.33
C SER A 35 20.88 -7.55 1.09
N ILE A 36 20.58 -6.24 1.11
CA ILE A 36 19.30 -5.68 0.75
C ILE A 36 19.51 -4.70 -0.41
N LYS A 37 18.76 -4.91 -1.50
CA LYS A 37 18.73 -4.03 -2.67
C LYS A 37 17.28 -3.70 -2.99
N MET A 38 17.03 -2.47 -3.36
CA MET A 38 15.72 -2.01 -3.75
C MET A 38 15.81 -1.22 -5.04
N THR A 39 14.86 -1.44 -5.92
CA THR A 39 14.59 -0.56 -7.05
C THR A 39 13.39 0.31 -6.72
N ALA A 40 13.46 1.59 -7.06
CA ALA A 40 12.35 2.52 -6.96
C ALA A 40 12.10 3.15 -8.33
N ILE A 41 10.82 3.40 -8.69
CA ILE A 41 10.44 4.15 -9.88
C ILE A 41 9.60 5.36 -9.49
N ASN A 42 9.76 6.44 -10.23
CA ASN A 42 9.05 7.69 -9.92
C ASN A 42 7.55 7.65 -10.21
N TYR A 43 7.03 6.70 -10.99
CA TYR A 43 5.59 6.53 -11.21
C TYR A 43 4.93 5.83 -10.03
N GLY A 44 4.24 6.60 -9.19
CA GLY A 44 3.64 6.15 -7.95
C GLY A 44 4.65 5.93 -6.82
N ALA A 45 5.87 6.44 -6.93
CA ALA A 45 6.98 6.18 -6.01
C ALA A 45 7.06 4.69 -5.64
N ARG A 46 7.01 3.80 -6.64
CA ARG A 46 6.85 2.35 -6.46
C ARG A 46 8.16 1.66 -6.11
N ILE A 47 8.01 0.50 -5.49
CA ILE A 47 9.06 -0.48 -5.24
C ILE A 47 8.83 -1.68 -6.19
N PRO A 48 9.36 -1.68 -7.43
CA PRO A 48 9.23 -2.81 -8.35
C PRO A 48 10.06 -4.03 -7.95
N ALA A 49 11.13 -3.87 -7.17
CA ALA A 49 11.97 -4.96 -6.69
C ALA A 49 12.50 -4.66 -5.29
N LEU A 50 12.48 -5.67 -4.42
CA LEU A 50 13.13 -5.67 -3.12
C LEU A 50 13.81 -7.03 -2.93
N ILE A 51 15.12 -7.02 -3.04
CA ILE A 51 15.95 -8.22 -2.96
C ILE A 51 16.54 -8.31 -1.56
N VAL A 52 16.26 -9.39 -0.87
CA VAL A 52 16.78 -9.70 0.46
C VAL A 52 17.56 -11.00 0.38
N ASN A 53 18.85 -10.96 0.69
CA ASN A 53 19.75 -12.12 0.63
C ASN A 53 19.68 -12.88 -0.72
N GLY A 54 19.57 -12.11 -1.83
CA GLY A 54 19.49 -12.64 -3.17
C GLY A 54 18.09 -13.05 -3.66
N THR A 55 17.05 -13.00 -2.80
CA THR A 55 15.67 -13.34 -3.13
C THR A 55 14.84 -12.08 -3.35
N ASP A 56 14.20 -11.93 -4.51
CA ASP A 56 13.22 -10.85 -4.76
C ASP A 56 11.87 -11.23 -4.15
N ILE A 57 11.48 -10.51 -3.11
CA ILE A 57 10.34 -10.84 -2.25
C ILE A 57 9.08 -10.03 -2.54
N VAL A 58 9.01 -9.28 -3.65
CA VAL A 58 7.85 -8.43 -3.95
C VAL A 58 7.31 -8.66 -5.36
N LEU A 59 5.98 -8.57 -5.50
CA LEU A 59 5.33 -8.60 -6.79
C LEU A 59 5.60 -7.32 -7.59
N GLY A 60 5.60 -7.47 -8.91
CA GLY A 60 5.78 -6.36 -9.84
C GLY A 60 5.71 -6.82 -11.29
N PHE A 61 6.22 -5.99 -12.18
CA PHE A 61 6.31 -6.26 -13.62
C PHE A 61 7.77 -6.18 -14.08
N ASP A 62 8.06 -6.83 -15.21
CA ASP A 62 9.40 -6.85 -15.80
C ASP A 62 9.81 -5.50 -16.41
N THR A 63 8.85 -4.73 -16.89
CA THR A 63 9.13 -3.47 -17.56
C THR A 63 8.44 -2.29 -16.87
N LEU A 64 9.07 -1.13 -16.91
CA LEU A 64 8.51 0.11 -16.36
C LEU A 64 7.20 0.49 -17.07
N GLN A 65 7.10 0.21 -18.36
CA GLN A 65 5.91 0.48 -19.17
C GLN A 65 4.66 -0.25 -18.64
N HIS A 66 4.81 -1.48 -18.16
CA HIS A 66 3.69 -2.26 -17.64
C HIS A 66 3.05 -1.60 -16.39
N TYR A 67 3.80 -0.81 -15.60
CA TYR A 67 3.23 -0.06 -14.47
C TYR A 67 2.31 1.08 -14.91
N ILE A 68 2.49 1.63 -16.12
CA ILE A 68 1.59 2.62 -16.71
C ILE A 68 0.34 1.94 -17.30
N GLU A 69 0.53 0.81 -17.98
CA GLU A 69 -0.52 0.08 -18.68
C GLU A 69 -1.47 -0.65 -17.73
N HIS A 70 -0.95 -1.15 -16.62
CA HIS A 70 -1.70 -1.91 -15.63
C HIS A 70 -1.99 -1.09 -14.38
N ARG A 71 -3.21 -1.21 -13.85
CA ARG A 71 -3.69 -0.41 -12.71
C ARG A 71 -3.41 -1.03 -11.34
N GLN A 72 -2.63 -2.10 -11.28
CA GLN A 72 -2.23 -2.72 -10.01
C GLN A 72 -1.39 -1.76 -9.17
N ASN A 73 -1.60 -1.78 -7.86
CA ASN A 73 -0.85 -0.94 -6.92
C ASN A 73 0.47 -1.59 -6.47
N PHE A 74 1.05 -2.52 -7.24
CA PHE A 74 2.30 -3.19 -6.87
C PHE A 74 3.39 -2.20 -6.45
N GLY A 75 3.75 -2.25 -5.17
CA GLY A 75 4.78 -1.43 -4.57
C GLY A 75 4.49 0.07 -4.48
N ALA A 76 3.30 0.53 -4.90
CA ALA A 76 2.98 1.95 -5.02
C ALA A 76 2.75 2.64 -3.69
N ILE A 77 3.05 3.96 -3.65
CA ILE A 77 2.46 4.85 -2.67
C ILE A 77 1.02 5.12 -3.08
N VAL A 78 0.09 4.86 -2.17
CA VAL A 78 -1.34 5.09 -2.35
C VAL A 78 -1.79 6.25 -1.46
N GLY A 79 -2.60 7.11 -2.00
CA GLY A 79 -3.11 8.32 -1.36
C GLY A 79 -3.95 9.16 -2.36
N ARG A 80 -4.54 10.29 -1.92
CA ARG A 80 -4.29 11.02 -0.67
C ARG A 80 -4.74 10.23 0.57
N TYR A 81 -5.71 9.30 0.39
CA TYR A 81 -6.27 8.47 1.45
C TYR A 81 -6.32 7.01 1.00
N ILE A 82 -5.48 6.15 1.62
CA ILE A 82 -5.51 4.70 1.38
C ILE A 82 -6.77 4.10 2.01
N GLY A 83 -7.24 2.97 1.51
CA GLY A 83 -8.52 2.38 1.91
C GLY A 83 -9.69 3.14 1.31
N ARG A 84 -10.76 3.37 2.07
CA ARG A 84 -11.99 3.98 1.55
C ARG A 84 -12.48 5.13 2.41
N ILE A 85 -13.07 6.16 1.74
CA ILE A 85 -13.97 7.14 2.36
C ILE A 85 -15.35 6.87 1.78
N LEU A 86 -16.28 6.44 2.65
CA LEU A 86 -17.59 5.94 2.26
C LEU A 86 -18.44 7.06 1.62
N GLY A 87 -19.13 6.72 0.52
CA GLY A 87 -19.94 7.65 -0.24
C GLY A 87 -19.14 8.79 -0.89
N GLY A 88 -17.82 8.83 -0.75
CA GLY A 88 -16.98 9.96 -1.18
C GLY A 88 -17.35 11.25 -0.44
N ASN A 89 -17.91 11.18 0.76
CA ASN A 89 -18.32 12.34 1.54
C ASN A 89 -17.20 12.68 2.54
N LEU A 90 -16.78 13.94 2.50
CA LEU A 90 -15.79 14.48 3.41
C LEU A 90 -16.32 15.80 3.99
N VAL A 91 -16.32 15.91 5.31
CA VAL A 91 -16.69 17.15 6.01
C VAL A 91 -15.49 17.63 6.83
N ILE A 92 -15.06 18.86 6.59
CA ILE A 92 -13.98 19.51 7.34
C ILE A 92 -14.49 20.88 7.77
N ASP A 93 -14.47 21.15 9.07
CA ASP A 93 -14.92 22.43 9.69
C ASP A 93 -16.32 22.85 9.17
N GLY A 94 -17.25 21.89 9.07
CA GLY A 94 -18.61 22.10 8.59
C GLY A 94 -18.76 22.27 7.07
N LYS A 95 -17.67 22.33 6.33
CA LYS A 95 -17.70 22.41 4.87
C LYS A 95 -17.69 21.02 4.24
N HIS A 96 -18.62 20.78 3.33
CA HIS A 96 -18.76 19.53 2.59
C HIS A 96 -17.90 19.53 1.34
N TYR A 97 -17.17 18.44 1.15
CA TYR A 97 -16.39 18.15 -0.06
C TYR A 97 -16.86 16.83 -0.65
N LYS A 98 -17.07 16.81 -1.97
CA LYS A 98 -17.42 15.60 -2.70
C LYS A 98 -16.16 15.03 -3.34
N LEU A 99 -15.72 13.89 -2.83
CA LEU A 99 -14.58 13.19 -3.40
C LEU A 99 -15.00 12.38 -4.63
N GLN A 100 -14.04 12.12 -5.52
CA GLN A 100 -14.26 11.25 -6.65
C GLN A 100 -14.51 9.81 -6.16
N THR A 101 -15.56 9.19 -6.67
CA THR A 101 -15.97 7.83 -6.29
C THR A 101 -15.81 6.85 -7.45
N GLY A 102 -15.55 5.59 -7.12
CA GLY A 102 -15.64 4.48 -8.05
C GLY A 102 -17.08 4.01 -8.28
N SER A 103 -17.25 2.92 -9.03
CA SER A 103 -18.57 2.33 -9.35
C SER A 103 -19.35 1.83 -8.11
N ASN A 104 -18.67 1.55 -7.01
CA ASN A 104 -19.29 1.18 -5.73
C ASN A 104 -19.77 2.38 -4.91
N GLY A 105 -19.58 3.61 -5.40
CA GLY A 105 -19.99 4.85 -4.76
C GLY A 105 -19.06 5.33 -3.65
N ASP A 106 -17.90 4.69 -3.40
CA ASP A 106 -16.93 5.08 -2.39
C ASP A 106 -15.67 5.69 -3.04
N CYS A 107 -15.02 6.63 -2.36
CA CYS A 107 -13.68 7.07 -2.75
C CYS A 107 -12.68 6.00 -2.27
N SER A 108 -12.06 5.31 -3.21
CA SER A 108 -11.09 4.24 -2.93
C SER A 108 -9.69 4.70 -3.28
N HIS A 109 -8.76 4.48 -2.36
CA HIS A 109 -7.33 4.76 -2.53
C HIS A 109 -7.01 6.19 -3.01
N GLY A 110 -7.83 7.17 -2.60
CA GLY A 110 -7.64 8.59 -2.99
C GLY A 110 -8.25 8.97 -4.34
N GLY A 111 -9.06 8.08 -4.96
CA GLY A 111 -9.71 8.33 -6.26
C GLY A 111 -8.88 7.80 -7.45
N THR A 112 -9.26 8.22 -8.67
CA THR A 112 -8.58 7.79 -9.90
C THR A 112 -8.37 8.99 -10.83
N PRO A 113 -7.13 9.30 -11.23
CA PRO A 113 -5.87 8.67 -10.84
C PRO A 113 -5.48 9.00 -9.39
N SER A 114 -5.05 7.99 -8.64
CA SER A 114 -4.51 8.16 -7.27
C SER A 114 -3.01 8.44 -7.31
N PHE A 115 -2.37 8.60 -6.15
CA PHE A 115 -0.91 8.78 -6.08
C PHE A 115 -0.13 7.65 -6.76
N SER A 116 -0.66 6.43 -6.77
CA SER A 116 -0.07 5.30 -7.49
C SER A 116 0.03 5.49 -9.01
N GLN A 117 -0.66 6.47 -9.57
CA GLN A 117 -0.71 6.80 -10.99
C GLN A 117 -0.17 8.21 -11.29
N ARG A 118 0.63 8.76 -10.38
CA ARG A 118 1.27 10.08 -10.50
C ARG A 118 2.78 9.94 -10.61
N PHE A 119 3.40 10.85 -11.34
CA PHE A 119 4.83 10.97 -11.36
C PHE A 119 5.28 11.78 -10.15
N PHE A 120 6.15 11.20 -9.36
CA PHE A 120 6.88 11.87 -8.29
C PHE A 120 8.18 12.40 -8.86
N ASN A 121 8.62 13.55 -8.38
CA ASN A 121 9.94 14.10 -8.70
C ASN A 121 10.99 13.43 -7.78
N ILE A 122 12.04 12.88 -8.35
CA ILE A 122 13.20 12.39 -7.58
C ILE A 122 14.03 13.61 -7.21
N GLU A 123 14.00 13.99 -5.92
CA GLU A 123 14.70 15.21 -5.44
C GLU A 123 16.16 14.94 -5.11
N ASN A 124 16.43 13.78 -4.52
CA ASN A 124 17.77 13.41 -4.11
C ASN A 124 17.87 11.89 -3.96
N HIS A 125 19.05 11.34 -4.16
CA HIS A 125 19.36 9.95 -3.84
C HIS A 125 20.83 9.79 -3.46
N THR A 126 21.09 8.74 -2.67
CA THR A 126 22.42 8.22 -2.31
C THR A 126 22.48 6.74 -2.66
N ASP A 127 23.58 6.07 -2.36
CA ASP A 127 23.68 4.61 -2.56
C ASP A 127 22.62 3.82 -1.77
N SER A 128 22.10 4.39 -0.65
CA SER A 128 21.19 3.70 0.27
C SER A 128 19.86 4.44 0.52
N SER A 129 19.61 5.56 -0.13
CA SER A 129 18.35 6.30 0.06
C SER A 129 17.89 7.01 -1.20
N VAL A 130 16.58 7.23 -1.32
CA VAL A 130 15.96 8.07 -2.36
C VAL A 130 14.80 8.86 -1.78
N VAL A 131 14.73 10.14 -2.14
CA VAL A 131 13.64 11.07 -1.78
C VAL A 131 12.82 11.36 -3.02
N MET A 132 11.52 11.10 -2.93
CA MET A 132 10.56 11.34 -4.02
C MET A 132 9.45 12.27 -3.53
N ARG A 133 9.14 13.30 -4.32
CA ARG A 133 8.12 14.31 -3.97
C ARG A 133 7.00 14.36 -4.99
N TYR A 134 5.79 14.49 -4.49
CA TYR A 134 4.61 14.81 -5.29
C TYR A 134 3.88 16.01 -4.71
N ILE A 135 3.54 16.97 -5.58
CA ILE A 135 2.66 18.10 -5.23
C ILE A 135 1.29 17.79 -5.81
N SER A 136 0.36 17.40 -4.94
CA SER A 136 -1.03 17.15 -5.28
C SER A 136 -1.80 18.46 -5.27
N PRO A 137 -2.34 18.94 -6.42
CA PRO A 137 -2.98 20.25 -6.50
C PRO A 137 -4.25 20.33 -5.64
N ASP A 138 -4.62 21.57 -5.28
CA ASP A 138 -5.90 21.83 -4.59
C ASP A 138 -7.08 21.32 -5.43
N GLY A 139 -7.95 20.53 -4.82
CA GLY A 139 -9.11 19.94 -5.48
C GLY A 139 -8.83 18.64 -6.24
N GLU A 140 -7.61 18.10 -6.22
CA GLU A 140 -7.33 16.80 -6.85
C GLU A 140 -8.25 15.72 -6.27
N ASN A 141 -8.98 15.01 -7.14
CA ASN A 141 -9.99 14.02 -6.79
C ASN A 141 -11.04 14.51 -5.76
N GLY A 142 -11.23 15.84 -5.62
CA GLY A 142 -12.13 16.47 -4.68
C GLY A 142 -11.53 16.80 -3.31
N PHE A 143 -10.28 16.43 -3.04
CA PHE A 143 -9.63 16.74 -1.77
C PHE A 143 -9.19 18.22 -1.73
N PRO A 144 -9.51 18.95 -0.64
CA PRO A 144 -9.10 20.35 -0.51
C PRO A 144 -7.61 20.51 -0.21
N GLY A 145 -7.06 21.64 -0.58
CA GLY A 145 -5.69 22.08 -0.32
C GLY A 145 -4.67 21.47 -1.28
N GLU A 146 -3.70 22.26 -1.70
CA GLU A 146 -2.49 21.73 -2.29
C GLU A 146 -1.73 20.96 -1.21
N LEU A 147 -1.31 19.74 -1.52
CA LEU A 147 -0.57 18.87 -0.62
C LEU A 147 0.81 18.62 -1.19
N ASN A 148 1.84 18.95 -0.41
CA ASN A 148 3.23 18.64 -0.71
C ASN A 148 3.64 17.40 0.08
N LEU A 149 3.80 16.24 -0.60
CA LEU A 149 4.18 14.96 0.00
C LEU A 149 5.59 14.58 -0.41
N ALA A 150 6.46 14.34 0.56
CA ALA A 150 7.74 13.66 0.37
C ALA A 150 7.67 12.24 0.91
N VAL A 151 8.19 11.29 0.14
CA VAL A 151 8.40 9.90 0.53
C VAL A 151 9.90 9.62 0.46
N THR A 152 10.48 9.15 1.55
CA THR A 152 11.89 8.78 1.61
C THR A 152 12.01 7.29 1.86
N TYR A 153 12.70 6.59 0.97
CA TYR A 153 13.14 5.22 1.16
C TYR A 153 14.58 5.21 1.64
N THR A 154 14.85 4.49 2.70
CA THR A 154 16.21 4.32 3.23
C THR A 154 16.46 2.85 3.53
N LEU A 155 17.55 2.30 2.97
CA LEU A 155 18.06 1.00 3.33
C LEU A 155 19.11 1.14 4.43
N THR A 156 18.85 0.52 5.56
CA THR A 156 19.81 0.38 6.66
C THR A 156 20.47 -1.01 6.59
N ASP A 157 21.28 -1.37 7.57
CA ASP A 157 22.01 -2.65 7.55
C ASP A 157 21.08 -3.86 7.37
N ASN A 158 19.89 -3.83 7.93
CA ASN A 158 18.95 -4.94 7.87
C ASN A 158 17.47 -4.51 7.64
N ALA A 159 17.21 -3.31 7.14
CA ALA A 159 15.83 -2.84 6.96
C ALA A 159 15.64 -1.91 5.77
N LEU A 160 14.41 -1.93 5.23
CA LEU A 160 13.82 -0.88 4.43
C LEU A 160 12.98 0.02 5.34
N ARG A 161 13.35 1.29 5.44
CA ARG A 161 12.59 2.34 6.13
C ARG A 161 11.89 3.22 5.11
N ILE A 162 10.63 3.51 5.34
CA ILE A 162 9.78 4.40 4.54
C ILE A 162 9.32 5.54 5.45
N ASP A 163 9.76 6.76 5.15
CA ASP A 163 9.33 7.96 5.87
C ASP A 163 8.43 8.81 4.97
N TYR A 164 7.35 9.29 5.54
CA TYR A 164 6.44 10.24 4.92
C TYR A 164 6.52 11.58 5.63
N ALA A 165 6.57 12.66 4.86
CA ALA A 165 6.41 14.02 5.37
C ALA A 165 5.52 14.81 4.44
N ALA A 166 4.50 15.51 5.00
CA ALA A 166 3.61 16.29 4.16
C ALA A 166 3.14 17.57 4.83
N THR A 167 2.89 18.60 4.01
CA THR A 167 2.26 19.87 4.39
C THR A 167 1.12 20.20 3.44
N THR A 168 0.20 21.05 3.87
CA THR A 168 -0.97 21.45 3.07
C THR A 168 -1.22 22.96 3.13
N THR A 169 -1.87 23.49 2.09
CA THR A 169 -2.29 24.90 2.02
C THR A 169 -3.68 25.16 2.59
N LYS A 170 -4.51 24.12 2.75
CA LYS A 170 -5.85 24.17 3.37
C LYS A 170 -6.05 22.93 4.24
N PRO A 171 -6.97 22.97 5.23
CA PRO A 171 -7.33 21.75 5.97
C PRO A 171 -7.77 20.64 5.01
N THR A 172 -7.16 19.46 5.16
CA THR A 172 -7.41 18.29 4.33
C THR A 172 -7.29 17.02 5.16
N VAL A 173 -7.65 15.87 4.61
CA VAL A 173 -7.34 14.56 5.21
C VAL A 173 -6.21 13.88 4.47
N LEU A 174 -5.33 13.23 5.23
CA LEU A 174 -4.16 12.54 4.70
C LEU A 174 -3.98 11.19 5.40
N ASN A 175 -3.87 10.14 4.61
CA ASN A 175 -3.61 8.77 5.06
C ASN A 175 -2.88 8.02 3.94
N PRO A 176 -1.60 8.29 3.69
CA PRO A 176 -0.81 7.62 2.66
C PRO A 176 -0.25 6.32 3.19
N SER A 177 -0.07 5.33 2.33
CA SER A 177 0.67 4.11 2.67
C SER A 177 1.35 3.51 1.45
N ASN A 178 2.28 2.61 1.68
CA ASN A 178 2.89 1.79 0.65
C ASN A 178 2.10 0.49 0.47
N HIS A 179 1.81 0.13 -0.78
CA HIS A 179 1.01 -1.04 -1.15
C HIS A 179 1.90 -2.13 -1.79
N THR A 180 2.99 -2.47 -1.11
CA THR A 180 3.87 -3.56 -1.54
C THR A 180 3.23 -4.92 -1.26
N PHE A 181 3.30 -5.80 -2.25
CA PHE A 181 2.82 -7.17 -2.18
C PHE A 181 4.02 -8.09 -1.91
N PHE A 182 4.13 -8.62 -0.72
CA PHE A 182 5.24 -9.46 -0.27
C PHE A 182 4.93 -10.94 -0.51
N ASN A 183 5.96 -11.69 -0.91
CA ASN A 183 6.01 -13.14 -0.94
C ASN A 183 7.45 -13.55 -0.61
N LEU A 184 7.71 -13.95 0.62
CA LEU A 184 9.07 -14.18 1.12
C LEU A 184 9.72 -15.45 0.54
N SER A 185 8.93 -16.32 -0.09
CA SER A 185 9.47 -17.49 -0.78
C SER A 185 10.23 -17.14 -2.07
N GLY A 186 10.06 -15.92 -2.62
CA GLY A 186 10.62 -15.52 -3.92
C GLY A 186 9.97 -16.21 -5.12
N ASN A 187 9.13 -17.24 -4.90
CA ASN A 187 8.33 -17.87 -5.95
C ASN A 187 6.99 -17.12 -6.08
N LEU A 188 6.98 -16.06 -6.87
CA LEU A 188 5.83 -15.13 -6.96
C LEU A 188 4.59 -15.78 -7.63
N SER A 189 4.70 -16.96 -8.22
CA SER A 189 3.57 -17.74 -8.75
C SER A 189 3.00 -18.75 -7.74
N LYS A 190 3.62 -18.90 -6.56
CA LYS A 190 3.12 -19.74 -5.47
C LYS A 190 2.27 -18.88 -4.51
N ASN A 191 1.23 -19.49 -3.90
CA ASN A 191 0.52 -18.83 -2.82
C ASN A 191 1.38 -18.76 -1.54
N ILE A 192 0.99 -17.84 -0.63
CA ILE A 192 1.68 -17.58 0.64
C ILE A 192 1.07 -18.33 1.82
N LEU A 193 0.25 -19.35 1.58
CA LEU A 193 -0.54 -20.00 2.63
C LEU A 193 0.32 -20.78 3.63
N ASP A 194 1.55 -21.14 3.24
CA ASP A 194 2.54 -21.79 4.11
C ASP A 194 3.42 -20.80 4.88
N GLU A 195 3.43 -19.51 4.50
CA GLU A 195 4.13 -18.48 5.27
C GLU A 195 3.44 -18.28 6.63
N GLU A 196 4.23 -17.99 7.66
CA GLU A 196 3.77 -17.83 9.03
C GLU A 196 3.64 -16.35 9.38
N LEU A 197 2.49 -15.96 9.89
CA LEU A 197 2.14 -14.59 10.25
C LEU A 197 1.91 -14.46 11.76
N TRP A 198 2.44 -13.39 12.34
CA TRP A 198 2.13 -12.90 13.68
C TRP A 198 1.76 -11.41 13.61
N ILE A 199 0.75 -10.99 14.40
CA ILE A 199 0.29 -9.59 14.48
C ILE A 199 -0.01 -9.24 15.95
N ASP A 200 0.54 -8.12 16.42
CA ASP A 200 0.29 -7.59 17.77
C ASP A 200 -0.96 -6.71 17.80
N ALA A 201 -2.12 -7.36 17.71
CA ALA A 201 -3.41 -6.70 17.74
C ALA A 201 -4.49 -7.58 18.37
N ASP A 202 -5.39 -6.97 19.15
CA ASP A 202 -6.51 -7.67 19.79
C ASP A 202 -7.83 -7.49 19.04
N SER A 203 -7.87 -6.63 18.02
CA SER A 203 -9.09 -6.32 17.28
C SER A 203 -8.85 -5.96 15.82
N ILE A 204 -9.91 -6.15 15.02
CA ILE A 204 -10.00 -5.73 13.62
C ILE A 204 -11.20 -4.81 13.42
N ALA A 205 -11.12 -3.90 12.44
CA ALA A 205 -12.28 -3.15 11.97
C ALA A 205 -13.25 -4.10 11.25
N LEU A 206 -14.52 -4.07 11.66
CA LEU A 206 -15.56 -4.94 11.09
C LEU A 206 -16.13 -4.37 9.80
N TYR A 207 -16.42 -5.25 8.85
CA TYR A 207 -17.10 -4.93 7.59
C TYR A 207 -18.54 -5.46 7.58
N ASN A 208 -19.43 -4.70 6.94
CA ASN A 208 -20.76 -5.19 6.59
C ASN A 208 -20.69 -6.03 5.29
N ASP A 209 -21.84 -6.59 4.89
CA ASP A 209 -22.00 -7.44 3.70
C ASP A 209 -21.62 -6.77 2.37
N LYS A 210 -21.58 -5.42 2.33
CA LYS A 210 -21.12 -4.63 1.17
C LYS A 210 -19.63 -4.32 1.21
N LYS A 211 -18.87 -4.97 2.09
CA LYS A 211 -17.43 -4.69 2.31
C LYS A 211 -17.16 -3.22 2.64
N ARG A 212 -18.02 -2.61 3.46
CA ARG A 212 -17.85 -1.28 4.00
C ARG A 212 -17.62 -1.37 5.49
N VAL A 213 -16.60 -0.65 5.98
CA VAL A 213 -16.28 -0.61 7.40
C VAL A 213 -17.46 -0.04 8.20
N THR A 214 -17.84 -0.72 9.30
CA THR A 214 -18.98 -0.31 10.13
C THR A 214 -18.64 0.83 11.09
N GLY A 215 -17.39 0.93 11.51
CA GLY A 215 -16.93 1.78 12.61
C GLY A 215 -16.75 1.03 13.92
N GLU A 216 -17.09 -0.25 13.95
CA GLU A 216 -16.94 -1.13 15.11
C GLU A 216 -15.64 -1.93 15.00
N LEU A 217 -15.08 -2.28 16.16
CA LEU A 217 -13.95 -3.21 16.29
C LEU A 217 -14.45 -4.55 16.79
N GLY A 218 -14.01 -5.62 16.16
CA GLY A 218 -14.27 -7.00 16.61
C GLY A 218 -13.04 -7.59 17.28
N ASP A 219 -13.22 -8.25 18.42
CA ASP A 219 -12.17 -9.01 19.11
C ASP A 219 -11.72 -10.16 18.22
N VAL A 220 -10.39 -10.37 18.11
CA VAL A 220 -9.82 -11.47 17.31
C VAL A 220 -9.83 -12.80 18.02
N THR A 221 -10.05 -12.84 19.34
CA THR A 221 -9.97 -14.05 20.18
C THR A 221 -10.90 -15.15 19.68
N ASN A 222 -10.36 -16.35 19.47
CA ASN A 222 -11.08 -17.51 18.93
C ASN A 222 -11.70 -17.28 17.53
N THR A 223 -11.12 -16.37 16.74
CA THR A 223 -11.50 -16.13 15.34
C THR A 223 -10.36 -16.50 14.40
N PRO A 224 -10.63 -16.64 13.08
CA PRO A 224 -9.58 -16.81 12.07
C PRO A 224 -8.52 -15.69 12.09
N PHE A 225 -8.86 -14.49 12.58
CA PHE A 225 -8.04 -13.28 12.62
C PHE A 225 -7.07 -13.22 13.80
N ASP A 226 -7.11 -14.18 14.73
CA ASP A 226 -6.19 -14.21 15.88
C ASP A 226 -4.79 -14.66 15.45
N PHE A 227 -3.93 -13.71 15.12
CA PHE A 227 -2.52 -13.91 14.80
C PHE A 227 -1.57 -13.53 15.95
N ARG A 228 -2.07 -13.38 17.18
CA ARG A 228 -1.22 -13.11 18.36
C ARG A 228 -0.27 -14.26 18.70
N THR A 229 -0.59 -15.46 18.24
CA THR A 229 0.38 -16.57 18.15
C THR A 229 0.70 -16.81 16.70
N GLN A 230 2.00 -16.87 16.36
CA GLN A 230 2.46 -17.10 15.00
C GLN A 230 1.87 -18.39 14.42
N LYS A 231 1.30 -18.29 13.23
CA LYS A 231 0.66 -19.42 12.55
C LYS A 231 0.70 -19.23 11.04
N LYS A 232 0.58 -20.34 10.30
CA LYS A 232 0.44 -20.31 8.85
C LYS A 232 -0.77 -19.49 8.42
N ILE A 233 -0.61 -18.63 7.41
CA ILE A 233 -1.69 -17.82 6.82
C ILE A 233 -2.84 -18.72 6.36
N GLY A 234 -2.52 -19.88 5.78
CA GLY A 234 -3.52 -20.83 5.27
C GLY A 234 -4.34 -21.55 6.33
N LYS A 235 -3.92 -21.50 7.61
CA LYS A 235 -4.51 -22.36 8.66
C LYS A 235 -6.01 -22.17 8.84
N HIS A 236 -6.51 -20.93 8.75
CA HIS A 236 -7.91 -20.58 9.01
C HIS A 236 -8.55 -19.73 7.91
N ILE A 237 -7.84 -19.44 6.80
CA ILE A 237 -8.27 -18.49 5.75
C ILE A 237 -9.55 -18.92 5.02
N ASN A 238 -9.87 -20.23 5.05
CA ASN A 238 -11.03 -20.83 4.39
C ASN A 238 -12.11 -21.27 5.40
N GLU A 239 -12.02 -20.87 6.68
CA GLU A 239 -13.06 -21.17 7.65
C GLU A 239 -14.36 -20.43 7.37
N GLU A 240 -15.48 -21.04 7.77
CA GLU A 240 -16.80 -20.41 7.72
C GLU A 240 -16.85 -19.25 8.73
N ASN A 241 -16.62 -18.04 8.23
CA ASN A 241 -16.62 -16.82 9.00
C ASN A 241 -17.14 -15.65 8.16
N ALA A 242 -18.11 -14.90 8.69
CA ALA A 242 -18.76 -13.81 7.96
C ALA A 242 -17.76 -12.76 7.41
N GLN A 243 -16.73 -12.41 8.18
CA GLN A 243 -15.73 -11.42 7.75
C GLN A 243 -14.85 -11.98 6.61
N LEU A 244 -14.40 -13.25 6.71
CA LEU A 244 -13.65 -13.92 5.63
C LEU A 244 -14.50 -14.07 4.36
N HIS A 245 -15.79 -14.35 4.51
CA HIS A 245 -16.71 -14.49 3.38
C HIS A 245 -16.82 -13.18 2.58
N VAL A 246 -17.03 -12.05 3.27
CA VAL A 246 -17.15 -10.71 2.67
C VAL A 246 -15.90 -10.32 1.89
N THR A 247 -14.71 -10.68 2.37
CA THR A 247 -13.42 -10.27 1.79
C THR A 247 -12.74 -11.37 0.96
N LYS A 248 -13.28 -12.59 0.97
CA LYS A 248 -12.75 -13.78 0.26
C LYS A 248 -11.34 -14.20 0.71
N GLY A 249 -11.03 -13.97 1.97
CA GLY A 249 -9.74 -14.17 2.63
C GLY A 249 -9.42 -13.01 3.57
N TYR A 250 -8.17 -12.84 3.98
CA TYR A 250 -7.81 -11.70 4.82
C TYR A 250 -7.74 -10.41 4.00
N ASP A 251 -8.50 -9.40 4.41
CA ASP A 251 -8.51 -8.03 3.89
C ASP A 251 -9.12 -7.12 4.96
N HIS A 252 -8.41 -7.01 6.11
CA HIS A 252 -8.92 -6.36 7.33
C HIS A 252 -7.88 -5.44 7.95
N CYS A 253 -8.38 -4.36 8.55
CA CYS A 253 -7.59 -3.37 9.26
C CYS A 253 -7.51 -3.76 10.75
N TYR A 254 -6.31 -4.06 11.23
CA TYR A 254 -5.99 -4.39 12.60
C TYR A 254 -5.71 -3.12 13.41
N GLN A 255 -6.25 -3.02 14.62
CA GLN A 255 -5.88 -2.00 15.59
C GLN A 255 -4.57 -2.42 16.27
N LEU A 256 -3.51 -1.65 16.06
CA LEU A 256 -2.19 -1.95 16.60
C LEU A 256 -2.05 -1.52 18.07
N LYS A 257 -1.26 -2.27 18.85
CA LYS A 257 -1.02 -1.99 20.26
C LYS A 257 0.19 -1.11 20.55
N ASN A 258 1.06 -0.87 19.56
CA ASN A 258 2.31 -0.12 19.71
C ASN A 258 2.16 1.37 19.99
N LYS A 259 0.95 1.94 19.86
CA LYS A 259 0.65 3.37 20.09
C LYS A 259 1.63 4.33 19.37
N GLY A 260 2.08 3.97 18.17
CA GLY A 260 3.03 4.74 17.38
C GLY A 260 4.50 4.57 17.77
N SER A 261 4.84 3.64 18.70
CA SER A 261 6.23 3.33 19.03
C SER A 261 6.88 2.45 17.95
N LEU A 262 8.16 2.69 17.68
CA LEU A 262 9.00 1.88 16.80
C LEU A 262 9.93 0.94 17.58
N GLU A 263 9.70 0.72 18.87
CA GLU A 263 10.56 -0.10 19.73
C GLU A 263 10.31 -1.59 19.53
N THR A 264 9.04 -1.96 19.26
CA THR A 264 8.64 -3.35 19.08
C THR A 264 7.95 -3.55 17.74
N PRO A 265 8.10 -4.72 17.09
CA PRO A 265 7.37 -5.00 15.84
C PRO A 265 5.87 -5.11 16.10
N VAL A 266 5.08 -4.71 15.13
CA VAL A 266 3.61 -4.86 15.13
C VAL A 266 3.15 -6.09 14.35
N ALA A 267 4.02 -6.61 13.46
CA ALA A 267 3.78 -7.84 12.73
C ALA A 267 5.10 -8.53 12.38
N ARG A 268 5.02 -9.83 12.12
CA ARG A 268 6.11 -10.64 11.60
C ARG A 268 5.56 -11.60 10.55
N LEU A 269 6.28 -11.71 9.43
CA LEU A 269 6.06 -12.71 8.39
C LEU A 269 7.32 -13.55 8.27
N HIS A 270 7.17 -14.88 8.16
CA HIS A 270 8.28 -15.81 8.03
C HIS A 270 8.00 -16.85 6.94
N ASP A 271 8.97 -17.10 6.08
CA ASP A 271 8.96 -18.21 5.12
C ASP A 271 10.07 -19.21 5.48
N SER A 272 9.67 -20.44 5.79
CA SER A 272 10.60 -21.50 6.20
C SER A 272 11.46 -22.03 5.04
N SER A 273 11.05 -21.85 3.78
CA SER A 273 11.81 -22.35 2.64
C SER A 273 13.01 -21.49 2.29
N THR A 274 12.94 -20.20 2.55
CA THR A 274 14.03 -19.24 2.36
C THR A 274 14.73 -18.88 3.67
N GLY A 275 14.08 -19.13 4.81
CA GLY A 275 14.51 -18.67 6.13
C GLY A 275 14.34 -17.15 6.33
N ILE A 276 13.76 -16.44 5.36
CA ILE A 276 13.56 -14.99 5.47
C ILE A 276 12.47 -14.71 6.49
N THR A 277 12.78 -13.81 7.42
CA THR A 277 11.83 -13.21 8.36
C THR A 277 11.75 -11.73 8.06
N MET A 278 10.54 -11.18 8.00
CA MET A 278 10.28 -9.75 7.89
C MET A 278 9.46 -9.30 9.10
N GLU A 279 9.96 -8.30 9.81
CA GLU A 279 9.27 -7.63 10.91
C GLU A 279 8.80 -6.25 10.46
N VAL A 280 7.58 -5.88 10.86
CA VAL A 280 6.97 -4.59 10.55
C VAL A 280 6.94 -3.72 11.80
N TYR A 281 7.42 -2.48 11.67
CA TYR A 281 7.34 -1.43 12.69
C TYR A 281 6.66 -0.22 12.07
N THR A 282 5.84 0.50 12.82
CA THR A 282 5.17 1.69 12.29
C THR A 282 4.76 2.66 13.39
N THR A 283 4.69 3.94 13.01
CA THR A 283 4.07 4.98 13.84
C THR A 283 2.55 5.06 13.64
N GLU A 284 2.01 4.30 12.69
CA GLU A 284 0.57 4.30 12.40
C GLU A 284 -0.24 3.52 13.46
N PRO A 285 -1.50 3.93 13.74
CA PRO A 285 -2.33 3.29 14.76
C PRO A 285 -2.96 1.98 14.31
N ALA A 286 -2.93 1.70 13.01
CA ALA A 286 -3.58 0.53 12.42
C ALA A 286 -2.78 0.00 11.22
N MET A 287 -3.12 -1.19 10.79
CA MET A 287 -2.50 -1.83 9.63
C MET A 287 -3.53 -2.70 8.91
N GLN A 288 -3.73 -2.43 7.63
CA GLN A 288 -4.51 -3.31 6.75
C GLN A 288 -3.64 -4.48 6.32
N ILE A 289 -4.18 -5.69 6.46
CA ILE A 289 -3.63 -6.91 5.87
C ILE A 289 -4.47 -7.27 4.66
N TYR A 290 -3.83 -7.50 3.51
CA TYR A 290 -4.49 -7.95 2.30
C TYR A 290 -3.73 -9.11 1.65
N THR A 291 -4.36 -10.28 1.56
CA THR A 291 -3.74 -11.52 1.03
C THR A 291 -3.96 -11.71 -0.47
N ALA A 292 -3.95 -10.65 -1.26
CA ALA A 292 -4.10 -10.70 -2.72
C ALA A 292 -5.30 -11.56 -3.21
N ASN A 293 -6.45 -11.45 -2.50
CA ASN A 293 -7.65 -12.26 -2.74
C ASN A 293 -8.28 -12.04 -4.13
N GLY A 294 -7.98 -10.89 -4.76
CA GLY A 294 -8.47 -10.53 -6.10
C GLY A 294 -7.65 -11.08 -7.25
N HIS A 295 -6.48 -11.65 -6.99
CA HIS A 295 -5.66 -12.26 -8.03
C HIS A 295 -6.30 -13.58 -8.51
N ASN A 296 -6.18 -13.88 -9.79
CA ASN A 296 -6.82 -15.03 -10.41
C ASN A 296 -5.93 -15.73 -11.49
N GLY A 297 -4.65 -15.38 -11.53
CA GLY A 297 -3.69 -15.94 -12.49
C GLY A 297 -3.67 -15.25 -13.87
N THR A 298 -4.54 -14.26 -14.12
CA THR A 298 -4.56 -13.53 -15.40
C THR A 298 -3.48 -12.47 -15.49
N ILE A 299 -3.02 -11.93 -14.33
CA ILE A 299 -1.94 -10.96 -14.29
C ILE A 299 -0.63 -11.68 -14.59
N LYS A 300 0.08 -11.20 -15.63
CA LYS A 300 1.44 -11.64 -15.94
C LYS A 300 2.42 -10.64 -15.30
N GLY A 301 3.12 -11.11 -14.29
CA GLY A 301 4.11 -10.34 -13.57
C GLY A 301 5.53 -10.60 -14.01
N LYS A 302 6.47 -10.53 -13.07
CA LYS A 302 7.90 -10.75 -13.29
C LYS A 302 8.18 -12.10 -13.93
N ASN A 303 9.12 -12.14 -14.88
CA ASN A 303 9.52 -13.35 -15.65
C ASN A 303 8.31 -14.04 -16.33
N GLY A 304 7.26 -13.28 -16.68
CA GLY A 304 6.04 -13.80 -17.27
C GLY A 304 5.22 -14.72 -16.35
N GLN A 305 5.53 -14.77 -15.06
CA GLN A 305 4.83 -15.59 -14.08
C GLN A 305 3.38 -15.11 -13.90
N SER A 306 2.46 -16.05 -13.76
CA SER A 306 1.08 -15.75 -13.40
C SER A 306 0.97 -15.51 -11.89
N TYR A 307 0.16 -14.53 -11.51
CA TYR A 307 -0.12 -14.21 -10.11
C TYR A 307 -1.48 -14.82 -9.70
N PRO A 308 -1.49 -16.00 -9.06
CA PRO A 308 -2.72 -16.65 -8.60
C PRO A 308 -3.27 -15.99 -7.34
N LYS A 309 -4.47 -16.38 -6.95
CA LYS A 309 -5.10 -15.97 -5.69
C LYS A 309 -4.16 -16.27 -4.52
N GLN A 310 -4.07 -15.31 -3.59
CA GLN A 310 -3.29 -15.46 -2.35
C GLN A 310 -1.78 -15.71 -2.58
N ASN A 311 -1.22 -15.11 -3.65
CA ASN A 311 0.20 -15.24 -3.95
C ASN A 311 1.07 -14.18 -3.28
N ALA A 312 0.48 -13.27 -2.52
CA ALA A 312 1.20 -12.24 -1.77
C ALA A 312 0.37 -11.68 -0.62
N ILE A 313 1.02 -10.98 0.29
CA ILE A 313 0.40 -10.24 1.39
C ILE A 313 0.88 -8.79 1.38
N CYS A 314 -0.04 -7.84 1.64
CA CYS A 314 0.27 -6.44 1.88
C CYS A 314 0.18 -6.13 3.38
N PHE A 315 1.07 -5.25 3.85
CA PHE A 315 1.06 -4.64 5.17
C PHE A 315 0.92 -3.12 4.98
N GLU A 316 -0.32 -2.65 4.89
CA GLU A 316 -0.62 -1.23 4.65
C GLU A 316 -0.77 -0.54 6.01
N THR A 317 0.33 0.00 6.53
CA THR A 317 0.34 0.75 7.80
C THR A 317 -0.35 2.09 7.59
N MET A 318 -1.38 2.38 8.37
CA MET A 318 -2.31 3.47 8.07
C MET A 318 -3.21 3.81 9.26
N HIS A 319 -3.93 4.91 9.16
CA HIS A 319 -5.14 5.14 9.95
C HIS A 319 -6.30 4.27 9.43
N PHE A 320 -7.33 4.08 10.25
CA PHE A 320 -8.47 3.24 9.87
C PHE A 320 -9.16 3.73 8.59
N PRO A 321 -9.73 2.83 7.77
CA PRO A 321 -10.58 3.21 6.64
C PRO A 321 -11.77 4.06 7.14
N ASP A 322 -12.15 5.11 6.38
CA ASP A 322 -13.25 6.01 6.69
C ASP A 322 -13.13 6.80 8.01
N SER A 323 -11.90 6.96 8.56
CA SER A 323 -11.67 7.74 9.78
C SER A 323 -12.30 9.15 9.75
N PRO A 324 -12.31 9.89 8.62
CA PRO A 324 -12.96 11.21 8.58
C PRO A 324 -14.45 11.18 8.94
N ASN A 325 -15.13 10.06 8.73
CA ASN A 325 -16.55 9.85 9.04
C ASN A 325 -16.78 9.04 10.33
N LYS A 326 -15.71 8.76 11.09
CA LYS A 326 -15.71 7.97 12.33
C LYS A 326 -14.98 8.74 13.44
N PRO A 327 -15.64 9.70 14.11
CA PRO A 327 -14.98 10.63 15.03
C PRO A 327 -14.34 9.98 16.26
N HIS A 328 -14.68 8.72 16.56
CA HIS A 328 -14.08 7.93 17.64
C HIS A 328 -12.77 7.24 17.23
N TRP A 329 -12.39 7.29 15.94
CA TRP A 329 -11.10 6.82 15.47
C TRP A 329 -10.06 7.95 15.40
N PRO A 330 -8.76 7.63 15.39
CA PRO A 330 -7.72 8.64 15.26
C PRO A 330 -7.93 9.53 14.04
N SER A 331 -7.73 10.84 14.23
CA SER A 331 -7.95 11.85 13.18
C SER A 331 -6.88 11.77 12.10
N THR A 332 -7.32 11.92 10.85
CA THR A 332 -6.46 12.04 9.67
C THR A 332 -6.40 13.49 9.14
N LEU A 333 -6.94 14.44 9.90
CA LEU A 333 -6.96 15.85 9.52
C LEU A 333 -5.54 16.44 9.59
N LEU A 334 -5.13 17.10 8.51
CA LEU A 334 -3.91 17.89 8.41
C LEU A 334 -4.29 19.35 8.12
N LYS A 335 -3.76 20.29 8.93
CA LYS A 335 -4.03 21.73 8.80
C LYS A 335 -2.82 22.47 8.26
N PRO A 336 -3.02 23.66 7.64
CA PRO A 336 -1.92 24.55 7.29
C PRO A 336 -1.05 24.88 8.52
N GLY A 337 0.27 24.85 8.31
CA GLY A 337 1.24 25.07 9.39
C GLY A 337 1.63 23.79 10.17
N GLU A 338 0.87 22.70 10.01
CA GLU A 338 1.23 21.40 10.56
C GLU A 338 2.07 20.59 9.53
N THR A 339 2.91 19.70 10.05
CA THR A 339 3.61 18.70 9.22
C THR A 339 3.17 17.30 9.63
N PHE A 340 2.51 16.60 8.70
CA PHE A 340 2.28 15.17 8.83
C PHE A 340 3.61 14.43 8.78
N ARG A 341 3.80 13.47 9.68
CA ARG A 341 4.94 12.54 9.68
C ARG A 341 4.47 11.14 9.99
N SER A 342 4.96 10.18 9.22
CA SER A 342 4.72 8.76 9.45
C SER A 342 5.97 7.97 9.06
N THR A 343 6.21 6.86 9.73
CA THR A 343 7.32 5.96 9.46
C THR A 343 6.83 4.52 9.46
N THR A 344 7.27 3.76 8.47
CA THR A 344 7.14 2.28 8.43
C THR A 344 8.52 1.67 8.19
N ILE A 345 8.83 0.59 8.90
CA ILE A 345 10.09 -0.12 8.74
C ILE A 345 9.79 -1.59 8.50
N PHE A 346 10.33 -2.14 7.42
CA PHE A 346 10.40 -3.57 7.16
C PHE A 346 11.81 -4.04 7.48
N ARG A 347 11.97 -4.72 8.62
CA ARG A 347 13.26 -5.22 9.10
C ARG A 347 13.40 -6.70 8.76
N PHE A 348 14.56 -7.10 8.32
CA PHE A 348 14.94 -8.46 7.97
C PHE A 348 16.04 -8.93 8.94
N PRO A 349 15.68 -9.49 10.10
CA PRO A 349 16.65 -10.01 11.05
C PRO A 349 17.52 -11.09 10.40
N SER A 350 18.79 -11.15 10.78
CA SER A 350 19.64 -12.31 10.44
C SER A 350 19.02 -13.57 11.05
N ALA A 351 19.11 -14.70 10.37
CA ALA A 351 18.79 -15.98 10.98
C ALA A 351 19.73 -16.18 12.19
N GLU A 352 19.13 -16.47 13.35
CA GLU A 352 19.86 -16.83 14.56
C GLU A 352 20.61 -18.15 14.38
#